data_73debe7dfd212c1b058f94ba65e009f9
#
_entry.id   73debe7dfd212c1b058f94ba65e009f9
#
_cell.length_a   1.000
_cell.length_b   1.000
_cell.length_c   1.000
_cell.angle_alpha   90.00
_cell.angle_beta   90.00
_cell.angle_gamma   90.00
#
_symmetry.space_group_name_H-M   'P 1'
#
loop_
_entity.id
_entity.type
_entity.pdbx_description
1 polymer ?
#
loop_
_entity_poly.entity_id
_entity_poly.type
_entity_poly.pdbx_seq_one_letter_code
_entity_poly.pdbx_strand_id
1 'polypeptide(L)'
;MKSNSLILIAIALSFVSLASCNSSSSDEESSKDSTNNITNVNKATLGNTSLIPDKKNFETTIDGKPTDLYVLKNHNGMEAAITNYGGRLVSLLVPDKKGKMTDVVVGFNSVEGYEKSTEPYFGATIGRYGNRIAKGQYSLEGKKYQLTINNGVNTLHGGKKGFQYRVWDADKLNDSTLQLTYLSKDMEEGFPGNLHVKVTYSLTGENGFKAEYEATTDKETIVNLTNHAFFNLNGEGSGA
;
A
#
# COMPACT_ATOMS: atom_id res chain seq x y z
N MET A 1 -8.63 53.34 -2.87
CA MET A 1 -10.01 52.86 -2.99
C MET A 1 -10.08 52.04 -4.26
N LYS A 2 -10.07 50.71 -4.16
CA LYS A 2 -10.37 49.80 -5.27
C LYS A 2 -11.37 48.75 -4.75
N SER A 3 -12.49 48.70 -5.43
CA SER A 3 -13.68 47.92 -5.15
C SER A 3 -13.44 46.42 -5.37
N ASN A 4 -13.81 45.58 -4.40
CA ASN A 4 -13.89 44.13 -4.53
C ASN A 4 -15.32 43.78 -5.00
N SER A 5 -15.44 43.22 -6.20
CA SER A 5 -16.68 42.61 -6.66
C SER A 5 -16.69 41.13 -6.28
N LEU A 6 -17.63 40.74 -5.41
CA LEU A 6 -18.02 39.36 -5.13
C LEU A 6 -18.94 38.87 -6.25
N ILE A 7 -18.56 37.79 -6.92
CA ILE A 7 -19.44 37.05 -7.83
C ILE A 7 -20.01 35.86 -7.08
N LEU A 8 -21.33 35.90 -6.81
CA LEU A 8 -22.11 34.77 -6.31
C LEU A 8 -22.52 33.89 -7.51
N ILE A 9 -22.09 32.63 -7.52
CA ILE A 9 -22.60 31.63 -8.46
C ILE A 9 -23.63 30.78 -7.72
N ALA A 10 -24.89 30.90 -8.12
CA ALA A 10 -25.97 30.03 -7.67
C ALA A 10 -26.02 28.76 -8.54
N ILE A 11 -25.90 27.59 -7.90
CA ILE A 11 -26.07 26.28 -8.54
C ILE A 11 -27.49 25.80 -8.25
N ALA A 12 -28.29 25.66 -9.32
CA ALA A 12 -29.63 25.07 -9.25
C ALA A 12 -29.53 23.54 -9.29
N LEU A 13 -30.06 22.87 -8.26
CA LEU A 13 -30.27 21.41 -8.25
C LEU A 13 -31.59 21.08 -8.94
N SER A 14 -31.53 20.30 -10.00
CA SER A 14 -32.72 19.70 -10.65
C SER A 14 -32.93 18.29 -10.10
N PHE A 15 -34.04 18.05 -9.42
CA PHE A 15 -34.51 16.73 -9.01
C PHE A 15 -35.23 16.05 -10.20
N VAL A 16 -34.79 14.89 -10.60
CA VAL A 16 -35.51 13.98 -11.50
C VAL A 16 -36.01 12.81 -10.68
N SER A 17 -37.35 12.72 -10.52
CA SER A 17 -38.04 11.58 -9.93
C SER A 17 -38.37 10.55 -11.01
N LEU A 18 -37.91 9.32 -10.86
CA LEU A 18 -38.33 8.18 -11.67
C LEU A 18 -39.27 7.30 -10.89
N ALA A 19 -40.48 7.16 -11.39
CA ALA A 19 -41.51 6.27 -10.88
C ALA A 19 -41.24 4.82 -11.32
N SER A 20 -41.35 3.88 -10.38
CA SER A 20 -41.26 2.45 -10.60
C SER A 20 -42.64 1.88 -10.86
N CYS A 21 -42.83 1.18 -11.97
CA CYS A 21 -44.02 0.36 -12.21
C CYS A 21 -43.77 -1.07 -11.79
N ASN A 22 -44.69 -1.55 -10.95
CA ASN A 22 -44.82 -2.92 -10.49
C ASN A 22 -45.70 -3.70 -11.46
N SER A 23 -45.30 -4.91 -11.87
CA SER A 23 -46.20 -5.88 -12.49
C SER A 23 -45.92 -7.28 -11.94
N SER A 24 -46.92 -7.76 -11.23
CA SER A 24 -47.11 -9.12 -10.74
C SER A 24 -47.64 -10.02 -11.86
N SER A 25 -47.16 -11.30 -11.93
CA SER A 25 -47.96 -12.39 -12.40
C SER A 25 -47.52 -13.67 -11.70
N SER A 26 -48.50 -14.29 -11.08
CA SER A 26 -48.60 -15.59 -10.46
C SER A 26 -48.60 -16.70 -11.52
N ASP A 27 -48.04 -17.88 -11.23
CA ASP A 27 -48.63 -19.17 -11.53
C ASP A 27 -48.04 -20.23 -10.60
N GLU A 28 -48.96 -20.88 -9.89
CA GLU A 28 -48.78 -22.10 -9.11
C GLU A 28 -48.73 -23.33 -10.05
N GLU A 29 -47.87 -24.29 -9.76
CA GLU A 29 -48.26 -25.69 -9.86
C GLU A 29 -47.47 -26.63 -8.92
N SER A 30 -48.23 -27.53 -8.35
CA SER A 30 -48.01 -28.52 -7.33
C SER A 30 -47.26 -29.76 -7.86
N SER A 31 -46.42 -30.43 -7.08
CA SER A 31 -46.66 -31.80 -6.57
C SER A 31 -45.46 -32.46 -5.88
N LYS A 32 -45.76 -32.93 -4.66
CA LYS A 32 -45.40 -34.20 -4.00
C LYS A 32 -43.96 -34.64 -3.78
N ASP A 33 -43.60 -34.56 -2.52
CA ASP A 33 -43.26 -35.68 -1.59
C ASP A 33 -42.19 -36.69 -2.05
N SER A 34 -41.07 -36.67 -1.36
CA SER A 34 -40.32 -37.85 -0.91
C SER A 34 -39.44 -37.53 0.28
N THR A 35 -39.80 -38.15 1.37
CA THR A 35 -39.13 -38.16 2.67
C THR A 35 -37.75 -38.83 2.62
N ASN A 36 -36.88 -38.35 3.51
CA ASN A 36 -35.75 -39.03 4.14
C ASN A 36 -34.45 -39.18 3.33
N ASN A 37 -33.51 -38.29 3.61
CA ASN A 37 -32.22 -38.73 4.18
C ASN A 37 -31.46 -37.51 4.77
N ILE A 38 -31.67 -37.29 6.06
CA ILE A 38 -30.74 -36.45 6.85
C ILE A 38 -29.54 -37.32 7.20
N THR A 39 -28.51 -37.27 6.40
CA THR A 39 -27.22 -37.78 6.79
C THR A 39 -26.17 -36.66 6.59
N ASN A 40 -25.67 -36.19 7.73
CA ASN A 40 -24.37 -35.58 7.90
C ASN A 40 -23.91 -34.59 6.81
N VAL A 41 -24.46 -33.38 6.85
CA VAL A 41 -23.72 -32.25 6.35
C VAL A 41 -22.55 -32.06 7.35
N ASN A 42 -21.40 -32.58 6.97
CA ASN A 42 -20.13 -32.25 7.63
C ASN A 42 -20.12 -30.75 7.82
N LYS A 43 -20.06 -30.36 9.09
CA LYS A 43 -19.73 -29.01 9.52
C LYS A 43 -18.36 -28.69 8.90
N ALA A 44 -18.38 -28.20 7.65
CA ALA A 44 -17.20 -27.62 7.06
C ALA A 44 -16.75 -26.56 8.07
N THR A 45 -15.64 -26.84 8.71
CA THR A 45 -14.91 -25.90 9.51
C THR A 45 -14.77 -24.66 8.64
N LEU A 46 -15.49 -23.60 8.95
CA LEU A 46 -15.21 -22.27 8.45
C LEU A 46 -13.78 -22.00 8.91
N GLY A 47 -12.83 -22.32 8.05
CA GLY A 47 -11.44 -21.95 8.24
C GLY A 47 -11.47 -20.43 8.41
N ASN A 48 -10.96 -19.98 9.53
CA ASN A 48 -10.73 -18.58 9.83
C ASN A 48 -9.68 -18.12 8.80
N THR A 49 -10.13 -17.75 7.59
CA THR A 49 -9.24 -17.20 6.56
C THR A 49 -8.76 -15.86 7.11
N SER A 50 -7.51 -15.85 7.57
CA SER A 50 -6.83 -14.62 7.96
C SER A 50 -6.94 -13.63 6.79
N LEU A 51 -7.32 -12.39 7.10
CA LEU A 51 -7.30 -11.31 6.11
C LEU A 51 -5.86 -10.86 5.80
N ILE A 52 -4.90 -11.22 6.66
CA ILE A 52 -3.47 -11.03 6.40
C ILE A 52 -2.99 -12.14 5.45
N PRO A 53 -2.26 -11.82 4.39
CA PRO A 53 -1.67 -12.80 3.48
C PRO A 53 -0.77 -13.83 4.18
N ASP A 54 -0.68 -15.04 3.61
CA ASP A 54 0.20 -16.08 4.15
C ASP A 54 1.67 -15.62 4.05
N LYS A 55 2.34 -15.63 5.20
CA LYS A 55 3.76 -15.27 5.35
C LYS A 55 4.66 -16.03 4.37
N LYS A 56 4.39 -17.31 4.11
CA LYS A 56 5.16 -18.16 3.19
C LYS A 56 5.27 -17.60 1.77
N ASN A 57 4.28 -16.83 1.33
CA ASN A 57 4.29 -16.21 0.01
C ASN A 57 5.27 -15.02 -0.07
N PHE A 58 5.84 -14.62 1.07
CA PHE A 58 6.82 -13.53 1.18
C PHE A 58 8.22 -14.03 1.55
N GLU A 59 8.36 -15.31 1.84
CA GLU A 59 9.64 -15.95 2.17
C GLU A 59 10.35 -16.42 0.89
N THR A 60 11.25 -15.59 0.37
CA THR A 60 12.10 -15.89 -0.80
C THR A 60 13.43 -15.16 -0.67
N THR A 61 14.25 -15.22 -1.72
CA THR A 61 15.56 -14.54 -1.75
C THR A 61 15.63 -13.64 -2.99
N ILE A 62 15.84 -12.34 -2.78
CA ILE A 62 16.02 -11.33 -3.83
C ILE A 62 17.40 -10.68 -3.66
N ASP A 63 18.19 -10.63 -4.74
CA ASP A 63 19.54 -10.07 -4.73
C ASP A 63 20.43 -10.63 -3.59
N GLY A 64 20.25 -11.92 -3.24
CA GLY A 64 20.99 -12.61 -2.18
C GLY A 64 20.54 -12.31 -0.75
N LYS A 65 19.47 -11.55 -0.56
CA LYS A 65 18.88 -11.24 0.76
C LYS A 65 17.53 -11.94 0.93
N PRO A 66 17.23 -12.49 2.13
CA PRO A 66 15.93 -13.09 2.41
C PRO A 66 14.86 -12.01 2.53
N THR A 67 13.68 -12.29 1.95
CA THR A 67 12.47 -11.50 2.16
C THR A 67 11.56 -12.17 3.17
N ASP A 68 10.72 -11.38 3.84
CA ASP A 68 9.79 -11.86 4.86
C ASP A 68 8.56 -10.92 4.95
N LEU A 69 7.52 -11.38 5.68
CA LEU A 69 6.34 -10.61 6.04
C LEU A 69 6.27 -10.44 7.57
N TYR A 70 6.18 -9.20 8.00
CA TYR A 70 6.10 -8.80 9.40
C TYR A 70 4.71 -8.30 9.72
N VAL A 71 4.05 -8.89 10.71
CA VAL A 71 2.74 -8.45 11.16
C VAL A 71 2.89 -7.64 12.43
N LEU A 72 2.37 -6.42 12.41
CA LEU A 72 2.22 -5.53 13.55
C LEU A 72 0.80 -5.58 14.07
N LYS A 73 0.63 -5.42 15.37
CA LYS A 73 -0.67 -5.38 16.03
C LYS A 73 -0.66 -4.39 17.20
N ASN A 74 -1.68 -3.57 17.29
CA ASN A 74 -1.90 -2.72 18.46
C ASN A 74 -2.88 -3.38 19.46
N HIS A 75 -3.02 -2.78 20.63
CA HIS A 75 -3.91 -3.30 21.67
C HIS A 75 -5.42 -3.20 21.32
N ASN A 76 -5.80 -2.39 20.33
CA ASN A 76 -7.16 -2.26 19.83
C ASN A 76 -7.50 -3.24 18.70
N GLY A 77 -6.56 -4.13 18.34
CA GLY A 77 -6.77 -5.16 17.34
C GLY A 77 -6.51 -4.74 15.90
N MET A 78 -6.09 -3.49 15.64
CA MET A 78 -5.62 -3.06 14.32
C MET A 78 -4.34 -3.84 13.97
N GLU A 79 -4.24 -4.31 12.72
CA GLU A 79 -3.09 -5.08 12.23
C GLU A 79 -2.52 -4.46 10.94
N ALA A 80 -1.21 -4.52 10.78
CA ALA A 80 -0.53 -4.13 9.55
C ALA A 80 0.45 -5.23 9.13
N ALA A 81 0.41 -5.64 7.88
CA ALA A 81 1.40 -6.53 7.30
C ALA A 81 2.38 -5.73 6.44
N ILE A 82 3.68 -5.90 6.69
CA ILE A 82 4.74 -5.18 6.01
C ILE A 82 5.78 -6.20 5.52
N THR A 83 6.15 -6.13 4.25
CA THR A 83 7.28 -6.90 3.73
C THR A 83 8.54 -6.03 3.66
N ASN A 84 9.69 -6.64 3.98
CA ASN A 84 10.98 -5.97 3.79
C ASN A 84 11.39 -5.85 2.30
N TYR A 85 10.69 -6.52 1.38
CA TYR A 85 10.85 -6.27 -0.06
C TYR A 85 10.18 -4.96 -0.45
N GLY A 86 10.98 -3.94 -0.70
CA GLY A 86 10.54 -2.58 -0.99
C GLY A 86 10.02 -1.82 0.23
N GLY A 87 10.15 -2.36 1.45
CA GLY A 87 9.61 -1.75 2.66
C GLY A 87 8.11 -1.46 2.53
N ARG A 88 7.32 -2.44 2.03
CA ARG A 88 5.93 -2.24 1.60
C ARG A 88 4.94 -2.48 2.70
N LEU A 89 3.98 -1.57 2.84
CA LEU A 89 2.72 -1.86 3.50
C LEU A 89 1.88 -2.74 2.57
N VAL A 90 1.66 -3.98 2.96
CA VAL A 90 0.96 -5.01 2.18
C VAL A 90 -0.52 -5.03 2.50
N SER A 91 -0.87 -4.89 3.78
CA SER A 91 -2.23 -4.98 4.30
C SER A 91 -2.37 -4.09 5.54
N LEU A 92 -3.52 -3.47 5.72
CA LEU A 92 -3.87 -2.70 6.90
C LEU A 92 -5.31 -3.01 7.32
N LEU A 93 -5.44 -3.85 8.34
CA LEU A 93 -6.73 -4.23 8.89
C LEU A 93 -7.19 -3.20 9.90
N VAL A 94 -8.29 -2.53 9.61
CA VAL A 94 -8.91 -1.56 10.50
C VAL A 94 -10.31 -2.00 10.90
N PRO A 95 -10.74 -1.78 12.16
CA PRO A 95 -12.12 -2.06 12.57
C PRO A 95 -13.07 -1.00 12.02
N ASP A 96 -14.20 -1.43 11.46
CA ASP A 96 -15.31 -0.54 11.16
C ASP A 96 -16.07 -0.16 12.45
N LYS A 97 -17.11 0.68 12.32
CA LYS A 97 -17.96 1.09 13.47
C LYS A 97 -18.68 -0.05 14.18
N LYS A 98 -18.70 -1.26 13.59
CA LYS A 98 -19.29 -2.49 14.18
C LYS A 98 -18.23 -3.43 14.70
N GLY A 99 -16.94 -3.08 14.60
CA GLY A 99 -15.80 -3.90 14.98
C GLY A 99 -15.40 -4.96 13.95
N LYS A 100 -15.98 -4.94 12.74
CA LYS A 100 -15.56 -5.83 11.66
C LYS A 100 -14.26 -5.32 11.08
N MET A 101 -13.24 -6.20 11.04
CA MET A 101 -11.95 -5.90 10.43
C MET A 101 -12.09 -5.88 8.90
N THR A 102 -11.50 -4.85 8.29
CA THR A 102 -11.48 -4.66 6.83
C THR A 102 -10.07 -4.28 6.42
N ASP A 103 -9.52 -4.95 5.40
CA ASP A 103 -8.27 -4.52 4.78
C ASP A 103 -8.55 -3.31 3.89
N VAL A 104 -7.86 -2.21 4.16
CA VAL A 104 -8.03 -0.95 3.43
C VAL A 104 -6.86 -0.62 2.52
N VAL A 105 -5.88 -1.52 2.38
CA VAL A 105 -4.70 -1.33 1.52
C VAL A 105 -4.80 -2.22 0.28
N VAL A 106 -4.61 -1.62 -0.88
CA VAL A 106 -4.53 -2.36 -2.15
C VAL A 106 -3.10 -2.86 -2.36
N GLY A 107 -2.96 -4.16 -2.61
CA GLY A 107 -1.64 -4.79 -2.75
C GLY A 107 -1.69 -6.17 -3.41
N PHE A 108 -0.63 -6.96 -3.22
CA PHE A 108 -0.52 -8.33 -3.70
C PHE A 108 -0.20 -9.27 -2.54
N ASN A 109 -0.61 -10.52 -2.69
CA ASN A 109 -0.51 -11.54 -1.65
C ASN A 109 0.83 -12.32 -1.68
N SER A 110 1.83 -11.83 -2.43
CA SER A 110 3.15 -12.46 -2.54
C SER A 110 4.21 -11.50 -3.07
N VAL A 111 5.49 -11.81 -2.82
CA VAL A 111 6.63 -11.09 -3.44
C VAL A 111 6.55 -11.20 -4.96
N GLU A 112 6.26 -12.39 -5.50
CA GLU A 112 6.13 -12.62 -6.94
C GLU A 112 5.08 -11.71 -7.58
N GLY A 113 3.95 -11.47 -6.90
CA GLY A 113 2.91 -10.54 -7.36
C GLY A 113 3.45 -9.12 -7.54
N TYR A 114 4.25 -8.65 -6.59
CA TYR A 114 4.90 -7.33 -6.70
C TYR A 114 5.97 -7.28 -7.78
N GLU A 115 6.74 -8.34 -8.00
CA GLU A 115 7.76 -8.40 -9.04
C GLU A 115 7.19 -8.39 -10.46
N LYS A 116 6.07 -9.08 -10.66
CA LYS A 116 5.39 -9.22 -11.97
C LYS A 116 4.42 -8.09 -12.29
N SER A 117 4.10 -7.25 -11.30
CA SER A 117 3.14 -6.16 -11.47
C SER A 117 3.62 -5.11 -12.45
N THR A 118 2.71 -4.63 -13.30
CA THR A 118 2.90 -3.42 -14.13
C THR A 118 2.83 -2.13 -13.32
N GLU A 119 2.27 -2.18 -12.10
CA GLU A 119 2.28 -1.09 -11.12
C GLU A 119 3.23 -1.46 -9.95
N PRO A 120 4.52 -1.08 -10.03
CA PRO A 120 5.53 -1.55 -9.10
C PRO A 120 5.53 -0.84 -7.74
N TYR A 121 4.64 0.13 -7.52
CA TYR A 121 4.75 1.05 -6.38
C TYR A 121 3.79 0.74 -5.24
N PHE A 122 2.81 -0.16 -5.40
CA PHE A 122 1.85 -0.49 -4.34
C PHE A 122 2.52 -0.72 -2.99
N GLY A 123 2.14 0.10 -2.00
CA GLY A 123 2.60 0.04 -0.62
C GLY A 123 4.07 0.40 -0.36
N ALA A 124 4.87 0.61 -1.41
CA ALA A 124 6.33 0.69 -1.31
C ALA A 124 6.84 1.94 -0.59
N THR A 125 7.97 1.78 0.11
CA THR A 125 8.85 2.90 0.45
C THR A 125 9.50 3.41 -0.83
N ILE A 126 9.34 4.70 -1.12
CA ILE A 126 9.85 5.36 -2.31
C ILE A 126 11.08 6.20 -1.97
N GLY A 127 12.10 6.02 -2.75
CA GLY A 127 13.38 6.72 -2.64
C GLY A 127 14.33 6.32 -3.78
N ARG A 128 15.47 7.04 -3.92
CA ARG A 128 15.99 8.10 -3.04
C ARG A 128 15.15 9.40 -3.13
N TYR A 129 14.46 9.62 -4.30
CA TYR A 129 13.66 10.82 -4.54
C TYR A 129 12.28 10.44 -5.11
N GLY A 130 11.25 10.69 -4.34
CA GLY A 130 9.85 10.46 -4.71
C GLY A 130 9.37 11.47 -5.74
N ASN A 131 8.43 11.00 -6.60
CA ASN A 131 7.92 11.71 -7.75
C ASN A 131 8.98 11.94 -8.85
N ARG A 132 8.82 12.94 -9.72
CA ARG A 132 9.60 13.09 -10.96
C ARG A 132 10.71 14.12 -10.86
N ILE A 133 11.86 13.78 -11.45
CA ILE A 133 12.92 14.75 -11.79
C ILE A 133 12.96 14.86 -13.30
N ALA A 134 12.69 16.07 -13.81
CA ALA A 134 12.62 16.36 -15.23
C ALA A 134 13.93 16.01 -15.93
N LYS A 135 13.84 15.27 -17.05
CA LYS A 135 14.99 14.81 -17.84
C LYS A 135 16.01 13.97 -17.01
N GLY A 136 15.65 13.57 -15.79
CA GLY A 136 16.54 12.92 -14.84
C GLY A 136 17.75 13.77 -14.48
N GLN A 137 17.66 15.09 -14.53
CA GLN A 137 18.79 15.97 -14.34
C GLN A 137 18.55 16.98 -13.23
N TYR A 138 19.57 17.20 -12.40
CA TYR A 138 19.59 18.27 -11.43
C TYR A 138 21.03 18.78 -11.24
N SER A 139 21.16 19.94 -10.63
CA SER A 139 22.46 20.52 -10.23
C SER A 139 22.51 20.63 -8.72
N LEU A 140 23.61 20.21 -8.14
CA LEU A 140 23.91 20.36 -6.73
C LEU A 140 25.33 20.92 -6.58
N GLU A 141 25.52 22.03 -5.88
CA GLU A 141 26.79 22.73 -5.74
C GLU A 141 27.55 22.96 -7.07
N GLY A 142 26.82 23.40 -8.09
CA GLY A 142 27.38 23.67 -9.40
C GLY A 142 27.71 22.43 -10.26
N LYS A 143 27.64 21.23 -9.69
CA LYS A 143 27.85 19.97 -10.41
C LYS A 143 26.52 19.44 -10.94
N LYS A 144 26.51 19.04 -12.21
CA LYS A 144 25.35 18.39 -12.85
C LYS A 144 25.38 16.88 -12.59
N TYR A 145 24.20 16.34 -12.27
CA TYR A 145 23.98 14.90 -12.09
C TYR A 145 22.94 14.41 -13.10
N GLN A 146 23.20 13.25 -13.66
CA GLN A 146 22.28 12.51 -14.52
C GLN A 146 21.82 11.26 -13.80
N LEU A 147 20.51 11.16 -13.59
CA LEU A 147 19.86 10.00 -13.00
C LEU A 147 19.40 9.02 -14.08
N THR A 148 19.13 7.79 -13.67
CA THR A 148 18.53 6.77 -14.54
C THR A 148 17.12 7.17 -14.96
N ILE A 149 16.87 7.15 -16.29
CA ILE A 149 15.56 7.46 -16.87
C ILE A 149 14.68 6.20 -16.84
N ASN A 150 13.46 6.31 -16.31
CA ASN A 150 12.52 5.20 -16.19
C ASN A 150 11.04 5.58 -16.47
N ASN A 151 10.76 6.85 -16.78
CA ASN A 151 9.39 7.31 -17.05
C ASN A 151 9.40 8.36 -18.19
N GLY A 152 9.26 7.90 -19.44
CA GLY A 152 9.44 8.74 -20.60
C GLY A 152 10.83 9.35 -20.62
N VAL A 153 10.93 10.68 -20.52
CA VAL A 153 12.21 11.42 -20.45
C VAL A 153 12.66 11.72 -19.02
N ASN A 154 11.90 11.29 -18.02
CA ASN A 154 12.10 11.67 -16.63
C ASN A 154 12.63 10.50 -15.77
N THR A 155 13.18 10.82 -14.63
CA THR A 155 13.34 9.87 -13.52
C THR A 155 12.12 9.93 -12.65
N LEU A 156 11.52 8.77 -12.33
CA LEU A 156 10.38 8.62 -11.43
C LEU A 156 10.76 7.73 -10.25
N HIS A 157 10.40 8.15 -9.06
CA HIS A 157 10.47 7.33 -7.84
C HIS A 157 11.82 6.65 -7.60
N GLY A 158 12.92 7.41 -7.81
CA GLY A 158 14.27 6.94 -7.53
C GLY A 158 14.95 6.14 -8.64
N GLY A 159 14.30 5.97 -9.81
CA GLY A 159 14.92 5.34 -10.98
C GLY A 159 14.46 3.91 -11.23
N LYS A 160 15.18 3.18 -12.10
CA LYS A 160 14.80 1.83 -12.56
C LYS A 160 14.79 0.80 -11.45
N LYS A 161 15.77 0.88 -10.55
CA LYS A 161 15.90 0.02 -9.36
C LYS A 161 15.86 0.87 -8.09
N GLY A 162 14.83 1.71 -7.93
CA GLY A 162 14.59 2.48 -6.73
C GLY A 162 14.28 1.62 -5.50
N PHE A 163 13.95 2.24 -4.39
CA PHE A 163 13.78 1.58 -3.09
C PHE A 163 12.68 0.50 -3.07
N GLN A 164 11.70 0.61 -3.95
CA GLN A 164 10.63 -0.37 -4.13
C GLN A 164 11.12 -1.77 -4.57
N TYR A 165 12.34 -1.88 -5.11
CA TYR A 165 12.93 -3.15 -5.55
C TYR A 165 14.06 -3.63 -4.62
N ARG A 166 14.27 -2.98 -3.47
CA ARG A 166 15.34 -3.32 -2.54
C ARG A 166 14.83 -4.19 -1.40
N VAL A 167 15.64 -5.12 -0.95
CA VAL A 167 15.38 -5.84 0.29
C VAL A 167 16.04 -5.09 1.43
N TRP A 168 15.21 -4.65 2.38
CA TRP A 168 15.63 -3.90 3.55
C TRP A 168 15.99 -4.86 4.68
N ASP A 169 16.92 -4.47 5.52
CA ASP A 169 17.18 -5.16 6.77
C ASP A 169 16.08 -4.76 7.75
N ALA A 170 15.44 -5.76 8.41
CA ALA A 170 14.25 -5.56 9.21
C ALA A 170 14.48 -5.96 10.67
N ASP A 171 14.04 -5.13 11.59
CA ASP A 171 14.05 -5.37 13.03
C ASP A 171 12.67 -5.06 13.63
N LYS A 172 11.98 -6.09 14.10
CA LYS A 172 10.69 -5.93 14.80
C LYS A 172 10.96 -5.57 16.25
N LEU A 173 10.88 -4.27 16.56
CA LEU A 173 11.21 -3.73 17.88
C LEU A 173 10.23 -4.18 18.97
N ASN A 174 8.96 -4.34 18.63
CA ASN A 174 7.87 -4.84 19.47
C ASN A 174 6.66 -5.25 18.63
N ASP A 175 5.54 -5.58 19.26
CA ASP A 175 4.35 -6.05 18.52
C ASP A 175 3.73 -5.00 17.58
N SER A 176 3.93 -3.73 17.85
CA SER A 176 3.33 -2.63 17.07
C SER A 176 4.35 -1.81 16.26
N THR A 177 5.64 -2.17 16.28
CA THR A 177 6.70 -1.35 15.66
C THR A 177 7.71 -2.21 14.91
N LEU A 178 7.93 -1.86 13.64
CA LEU A 178 8.95 -2.44 12.76
C LEU A 178 9.88 -1.34 12.28
N GLN A 179 11.18 -1.57 12.40
CA GLN A 179 12.22 -0.74 11.82
C GLN A 179 12.81 -1.42 10.58
N LEU A 180 12.94 -0.67 9.50
CA LEU A 180 13.59 -1.11 8.26
C LEU A 180 14.78 -0.20 8.00
N THR A 181 15.93 -0.77 7.63
CA THR A 181 17.13 -0.03 7.27
C THR A 181 17.66 -0.44 5.91
N TYR A 182 18.19 0.53 5.17
CA TYR A 182 18.79 0.32 3.87
C TYR A 182 19.98 1.26 3.63
N LEU A 183 21.08 0.72 3.10
CA LEU A 183 22.19 1.51 2.59
C LEU A 183 22.09 1.65 1.07
N SER A 184 21.67 2.83 0.62
CA SER A 184 21.74 3.21 -0.79
C SER A 184 23.16 3.73 -1.08
N LYS A 185 23.92 2.97 -1.86
CA LYS A 185 25.34 3.24 -2.13
C LYS A 185 25.56 4.49 -2.99
N ASP A 186 26.75 5.07 -2.87
CA ASP A 186 27.16 6.18 -3.72
C ASP A 186 26.92 5.85 -5.20
N MET A 187 26.33 6.79 -5.95
CA MET A 187 25.93 6.69 -7.35
C MET A 187 24.86 5.64 -7.68
N GLU A 188 24.17 5.06 -6.68
CA GLU A 188 22.99 4.23 -6.94
C GLU A 188 21.94 5.06 -7.69
N GLU A 189 21.47 4.56 -8.85
CA GLU A 189 20.55 5.24 -9.78
C GLU A 189 21.04 6.65 -10.23
N GLY A 190 22.32 6.98 -9.99
CA GLY A 190 22.95 8.26 -10.30
C GLY A 190 22.96 9.28 -9.16
N PHE A 191 22.45 8.92 -7.98
CA PHE A 191 22.47 9.79 -6.80
C PHE A 191 23.82 9.70 -6.06
N PRO A 192 24.49 10.84 -5.76
CA PRO A 192 25.76 10.84 -5.05
C PRO A 192 25.59 10.55 -3.55
N GLY A 193 26.67 10.05 -2.96
CA GLY A 193 26.79 9.77 -1.53
C GLY A 193 26.19 8.44 -1.10
N ASN A 194 26.77 7.85 -0.08
CA ASN A 194 26.18 6.73 0.63
C ASN A 194 25.06 7.27 1.53
N LEU A 195 23.83 6.84 1.29
CA LEU A 195 22.66 7.25 2.08
C LEU A 195 22.21 6.08 2.95
N HIS A 196 22.35 6.21 4.27
CA HIS A 196 21.73 5.32 5.23
C HIS A 196 20.31 5.79 5.48
N VAL A 197 19.35 4.93 5.17
CA VAL A 197 17.91 5.21 5.37
C VAL A 197 17.37 4.29 6.44
N LYS A 198 16.57 4.86 7.32
CA LYS A 198 15.78 4.13 8.31
C LYS A 198 14.31 4.55 8.16
N VAL A 199 13.43 3.55 8.10
CA VAL A 199 11.98 3.72 8.12
C VAL A 199 11.43 2.99 9.32
N THR A 200 10.67 3.69 10.16
CA THR A 200 9.98 3.08 11.30
C THR A 200 8.48 3.13 11.06
N TYR A 201 7.88 1.94 10.93
CA TYR A 201 6.44 1.76 10.86
C TYR A 201 5.91 1.42 12.23
N SER A 202 4.84 2.10 12.66
CA SER A 202 4.19 1.80 13.92
C SER A 202 2.68 1.93 13.86
N LEU A 203 1.99 1.08 14.63
CA LEU A 203 0.57 1.20 14.92
C LEU A 203 0.41 1.92 16.25
N THR A 204 -0.31 3.05 16.24
CA THR A 204 -0.57 3.81 17.47
C THR A 204 -1.70 3.20 18.28
N GLY A 205 -1.77 3.56 19.57
CA GLY A 205 -2.87 3.18 20.44
C GLY A 205 -4.24 3.73 20.02
N GLU A 206 -4.27 4.73 19.14
CA GLU A 206 -5.47 5.36 18.63
C GLU A 206 -5.84 4.88 17.21
N ASN A 207 -5.37 3.68 16.83
CA ASN A 207 -5.58 3.08 15.51
C ASN A 207 -5.02 3.92 14.35
N GLY A 208 -3.90 4.60 14.56
CA GLY A 208 -3.13 5.27 13.52
C GLY A 208 -2.02 4.37 12.97
N PHE A 209 -1.79 4.41 11.66
CA PHE A 209 -0.58 3.90 11.03
C PHE A 209 0.41 5.05 10.82
N LYS A 210 1.61 4.91 11.38
CA LYS A 210 2.65 5.94 11.35
C LYS A 210 3.87 5.43 10.59
N ALA A 211 4.42 6.26 9.70
CA ALA A 211 5.68 6.03 9.00
C ALA A 211 6.63 7.19 9.29
N GLU A 212 7.78 6.91 9.89
CA GLU A 212 8.84 7.88 10.20
C GLU A 212 10.07 7.56 9.37
N TYR A 213 10.69 8.59 8.82
CA TYR A 213 11.86 8.46 7.95
C TYR A 213 13.04 9.23 8.55
N GLU A 214 14.18 8.55 8.62
CA GLU A 214 15.47 9.16 8.98
C GLU A 214 16.46 8.82 7.88
N ALA A 215 17.31 9.79 7.52
CA ALA A 215 18.36 9.56 6.53
C ALA A 215 19.62 10.32 6.91
N THR A 216 20.77 9.66 6.76
CA THR A 216 22.10 10.27 6.93
C THR A 216 22.98 9.95 5.73
N THR A 217 23.88 10.83 5.37
CA THR A 217 24.74 10.67 4.18
C THR A 217 26.16 11.18 4.44
N ASP A 218 27.13 10.64 3.70
CA ASP A 218 28.52 11.04 3.72
C ASP A 218 28.88 12.12 2.68
N LYS A 219 27.93 12.44 1.76
CA LYS A 219 28.09 13.50 0.75
C LYS A 219 26.77 14.19 0.54
N GLU A 220 26.81 15.41 0.03
CA GLU A 220 25.59 16.10 -0.40
C GLU A 220 24.85 15.31 -1.46
N THR A 221 23.55 15.19 -1.24
CA THR A 221 22.60 14.47 -2.12
C THR A 221 21.21 15.04 -1.96
N ILE A 222 20.32 14.71 -2.88
CA ILE A 222 18.90 15.03 -2.76
C ILE A 222 18.13 13.84 -2.20
N VAL A 223 17.23 14.11 -1.27
CA VAL A 223 16.40 13.09 -0.60
C VAL A 223 14.95 13.57 -0.52
N ASN A 224 14.02 12.72 -0.93
CA ASN A 224 12.59 12.92 -0.76
C ASN A 224 11.91 11.55 -0.62
N LEU A 225 11.68 11.12 0.63
CA LEU A 225 11.16 9.81 0.95
C LEU A 225 9.64 9.87 1.15
N THR A 226 8.94 8.81 0.74
CA THR A 226 7.50 8.66 0.98
C THR A 226 7.09 7.18 0.97
N ASN A 227 5.87 6.90 1.41
CA ASN A 227 5.21 5.61 1.20
C ASN A 227 4.17 5.75 0.09
N HIS A 228 4.06 4.73 -0.76
CA HIS A 228 3.18 4.72 -1.93
C HIS A 228 1.99 3.76 -1.73
N ALA A 229 1.46 3.67 -0.52
CA ALA A 229 0.26 2.89 -0.27
C ALA A 229 -0.95 3.49 -0.98
N PHE A 230 -1.79 2.60 -1.53
CA PHE A 230 -3.08 2.93 -2.08
C PHE A 230 -4.14 2.44 -1.10
N PHE A 231 -5.02 3.34 -0.67
CA PHE A 231 -6.06 3.05 0.30
C PHE A 231 -7.43 3.02 -0.36
N ASN A 232 -8.20 1.95 -0.08
CA ASN A 232 -9.62 1.87 -0.39
C ASN A 232 -10.41 1.68 0.92
N LEU A 233 -11.06 2.72 1.39
CA LEU A 233 -11.79 2.70 2.67
C LEU A 233 -13.05 1.82 2.65
N ASN A 234 -13.51 1.40 1.47
CA ASN A 234 -14.57 0.40 1.33
C ASN A 234 -14.07 -1.03 1.46
N GLY A 235 -12.76 -1.20 1.52
CA GLY A 235 -12.08 -2.49 1.58
C GLY A 235 -11.39 -2.87 0.27
N GLU A 236 -10.27 -3.57 0.40
CA GLU A 236 -9.53 -4.14 -0.72
C GLU A 236 -10.47 -5.06 -1.53
N GLY A 237 -10.43 -4.96 -2.86
CA GLY A 237 -11.28 -5.75 -3.76
C GLY A 237 -12.75 -5.32 -3.86
N SER A 238 -13.22 -4.30 -3.14
CA SER A 238 -14.62 -3.83 -3.21
C SER A 238 -14.96 -3.03 -4.47
N GLY A 239 -13.95 -2.66 -5.26
CA GLY A 239 -14.09 -1.67 -6.33
C GLY A 239 -14.10 -0.23 -5.77
N ALA A 240 -14.01 0.77 -6.65
CA ALA A 240 -14.05 2.19 -6.31
C ALA A 240 -15.23 2.87 -7.02
#